data_a02d5d9920ce535c5c6a7b0d9a57675a
#
_entry.id   a02d5d9920ce535c5c6a7b0d9a57675a
#
_cell.length_a   1.000
_cell.length_b   1.000
_cell.length_c   1.000
_cell.angle_alpha   90.00
_cell.angle_beta   90.00
_cell.angle_gamma   90.00
#
_symmetry.space_group_name_H-M   'P 1'
#
loop_
_entity.id
_entity.type
_entity.pdbx_description
1 polymer ?
#
loop_
_entity_poly.entity_id
_entity_poly.type
_entity_poly.pdbx_seq_one_letter_code
_entity_poly.pdbx_strand_id
1 'polypeptide(L)'
;MVCHQTFCDANGKWLFPTEVERDGDSWKMRDTGAAVTAGRIEKMSKSKRNVVDPDVIIETYGADTARLFMLSDSPPERDMEWTEAGVEGASRFLKRIYRMAADPSLSTAGTQLPDSGAGGDLVRAAHRAIDAMTADIEAFRFNKAVAQLYTLANAIGEVRGEEPSDLAARRFGVETLIRLLYPLAPHIAEEIWEQLGHAVMLADTDWPKADPDMLTEDSVEIGVQVNGKLRDTVSLPVDADEYVARAAALASAGVIRYLEGREPKKVIVVRNRIINVVV
;
A
#
# COMPACT_ATOMS: atom_id res chain seq x y z
N MET A 1 13.74 -1.97 -17.78
CA MET A 1 13.92 -0.76 -18.62
C MET A 1 12.63 0.03 -18.63
N VAL A 2 12.70 1.36 -18.84
CA VAL A 2 11.48 2.17 -18.96
C VAL A 2 11.00 2.15 -20.41
N CYS A 3 9.75 1.76 -20.61
CA CYS A 3 9.08 1.61 -21.87
C CYS A 3 7.91 2.59 -22.00
N HIS A 4 7.57 2.97 -23.21
CA HIS A 4 6.38 3.77 -23.48
C HIS A 4 5.78 3.38 -24.83
N GLN A 5 4.49 3.66 -24.99
CA GLN A 5 3.80 3.41 -26.25
C GLN A 5 4.38 4.27 -27.37
N THR A 6 4.48 3.73 -28.57
CA THR A 6 4.90 4.44 -29.79
C THR A 6 3.69 4.96 -30.55
N PHE A 7 3.84 6.09 -31.20
CA PHE A 7 2.78 6.73 -31.99
C PHE A 7 3.30 7.17 -33.36
N CYS A 8 2.49 6.99 -34.41
CA CYS A 8 2.82 7.46 -35.75
C CYS A 8 1.64 8.23 -36.36
N ASP A 9 1.95 9.24 -37.18
CA ASP A 9 0.98 9.88 -38.08
C ASP A 9 0.62 8.97 -39.29
N ALA A 10 -0.27 9.44 -40.13
CA ALA A 10 -0.70 8.72 -41.33
C ALA A 10 0.43 8.46 -42.35
N ASN A 11 1.55 9.19 -42.27
CA ASN A 11 2.71 9.05 -43.13
C ASN A 11 3.79 8.15 -42.53
N GLY A 12 3.54 7.57 -41.35
CA GLY A 12 4.51 6.74 -40.63
C GLY A 12 5.59 7.52 -39.87
N LYS A 13 5.45 8.85 -39.70
CA LYS A 13 6.36 9.67 -38.90
C LYS A 13 6.05 9.48 -37.43
N TRP A 14 7.11 9.23 -36.61
CA TRP A 14 7.00 9.10 -35.17
C TRP A 14 6.57 10.42 -34.51
N LEU A 15 5.68 10.31 -33.53
CA LEU A 15 5.14 11.41 -32.72
C LEU A 15 5.56 11.26 -31.27
N PHE A 16 5.74 12.39 -30.57
CA PHE A 16 5.93 12.38 -29.12
C PHE A 16 4.60 12.11 -28.40
N PRO A 17 4.61 11.50 -27.21
CA PRO A 17 3.40 11.33 -26.39
C PRO A 17 2.66 12.65 -26.13
N THR A 18 3.38 13.76 -26.04
CA THR A 18 2.82 15.11 -25.83
C THR A 18 2.09 15.66 -27.06
N GLU A 19 2.35 15.15 -28.27
CA GLU A 19 1.72 15.56 -29.52
C GLU A 19 0.38 14.85 -29.77
N VAL A 20 0.05 13.83 -28.93
CA VAL A 20 -1.15 12.99 -29.13
C VAL A 20 -2.08 13.08 -27.94
N GLU A 21 -3.36 12.77 -28.17
CA GLU A 21 -4.35 12.62 -27.13
C GLU A 21 -5.32 11.48 -27.45
N ARG A 22 -5.92 10.94 -26.40
CA ARG A 22 -6.89 9.83 -26.55
C ARG A 22 -8.25 10.38 -26.98
N ASP A 23 -8.90 9.69 -27.90
CA ASP A 23 -10.24 9.99 -28.41
C ASP A 23 -11.09 8.72 -28.39
N GLY A 24 -11.73 8.45 -27.27
CA GLY A 24 -12.39 7.16 -27.00
C GLY A 24 -11.38 6.01 -26.99
N ASP A 25 -11.56 5.06 -27.92
CA ASP A 25 -10.65 3.92 -28.10
C ASP A 25 -9.54 4.19 -29.12
N SER A 26 -9.51 5.39 -29.73
CA SER A 26 -8.54 5.80 -30.74
C SER A 26 -7.61 6.91 -30.21
N TRP A 27 -6.65 7.30 -31.05
CA TRP A 27 -5.71 8.38 -30.79
C TRP A 27 -5.73 9.41 -31.91
N LYS A 28 -5.57 10.67 -31.57
CA LYS A 28 -5.48 11.79 -32.51
C LYS A 28 -4.38 12.77 -32.15
N MET A 29 -3.91 13.54 -33.11
CA MET A 29 -3.00 14.65 -32.90
C MET A 29 -3.73 15.78 -32.16
N ARG A 30 -3.09 16.35 -31.14
CA ARG A 30 -3.66 17.44 -30.32
C ARG A 30 -3.93 18.72 -31.11
N ASP A 31 -3.02 19.04 -32.05
CA ASP A 31 -3.05 20.30 -32.82
C ASP A 31 -3.99 20.25 -34.02
N THR A 32 -4.04 19.12 -34.72
CA THR A 32 -4.78 18.97 -35.99
C THR A 32 -6.03 18.11 -35.89
N GLY A 33 -6.17 17.32 -34.83
CA GLY A 33 -7.23 16.31 -34.74
C GLY A 33 -7.05 15.12 -35.69
N ALA A 34 -5.94 15.05 -36.44
CA ALA A 34 -5.67 13.97 -37.37
C ALA A 34 -5.49 12.62 -36.64
N ALA A 35 -5.96 11.55 -37.27
CA ALA A 35 -5.87 10.20 -36.70
C ALA A 35 -4.41 9.75 -36.52
N VAL A 36 -4.13 9.10 -35.40
CA VAL A 36 -2.82 8.59 -35.01
C VAL A 36 -2.88 7.08 -34.85
N THR A 37 -1.88 6.38 -35.34
CA THR A 37 -1.72 4.95 -35.13
C THR A 37 -0.88 4.72 -33.85
N ALA A 38 -1.47 4.08 -32.85
CA ALA A 38 -0.75 3.61 -31.67
C ALA A 38 -0.01 2.31 -32.01
N GLY A 39 1.30 2.29 -31.78
CA GLY A 39 2.15 1.12 -31.98
C GLY A 39 2.32 0.30 -30.69
N ARG A 40 3.44 -0.42 -30.61
CA ARG A 40 3.77 -1.25 -29.45
C ARG A 40 4.34 -0.42 -28.31
N ILE A 41 4.24 -0.97 -27.10
CA ILE A 41 4.99 -0.50 -25.93
C ILE A 41 6.42 -1.02 -26.08
N GLU A 42 7.37 -0.11 -26.18
CA GLU A 42 8.77 -0.44 -26.42
C GLU A 42 9.67 0.44 -25.55
N LYS A 43 10.93 0.03 -25.42
CA LYS A 43 11.96 0.82 -24.74
C LYS A 43 11.96 2.25 -25.28
N MET A 44 11.98 3.23 -24.37
CA MET A 44 12.09 4.64 -24.73
C MET A 44 13.29 4.93 -25.61
N SER A 45 13.06 5.62 -26.71
CA SER A 45 14.08 5.97 -27.70
C SER A 45 13.80 7.32 -28.31
N LYS A 46 14.82 8.18 -28.41
CA LYS A 46 14.74 9.49 -29.07
C LYS A 46 14.38 9.35 -30.55
N SER A 47 14.85 8.28 -31.23
CA SER A 47 14.56 8.04 -32.65
C SER A 47 13.09 7.68 -32.91
N LYS A 48 12.43 7.00 -31.95
CA LYS A 48 10.99 6.67 -32.03
C LYS A 48 10.10 7.70 -31.36
N ARG A 49 10.69 8.75 -30.77
CA ARG A 49 9.99 9.81 -30.03
C ARG A 49 9.08 9.35 -28.90
N ASN A 50 9.20 8.10 -28.45
CA ASN A 50 8.41 7.56 -27.33
C ASN A 50 9.08 7.83 -25.98
N VAL A 51 9.66 8.99 -25.80
CA VAL A 51 10.33 9.41 -24.58
C VAL A 51 9.46 10.40 -23.80
N VAL A 52 9.57 10.34 -22.48
CA VAL A 52 9.01 11.32 -21.57
C VAL A 52 10.16 12.17 -21.04
N ASP A 53 10.00 13.48 -21.07
CA ASP A 53 11.01 14.40 -20.57
C ASP A 53 10.96 14.42 -19.03
N PRO A 54 12.06 14.04 -18.33
CA PRO A 54 12.12 14.07 -16.88
C PRO A 54 11.86 15.48 -16.29
N ASP A 55 12.30 16.54 -16.97
CA ASP A 55 12.13 17.90 -16.48
C ASP A 55 10.63 18.26 -16.41
N VAL A 56 9.85 17.92 -17.43
CA VAL A 56 8.39 18.11 -17.43
C VAL A 56 7.71 17.36 -16.28
N ILE A 57 8.16 16.12 -15.99
CA ILE A 57 7.61 15.33 -14.90
C ILE A 57 7.96 15.92 -13.55
N ILE A 58 9.21 16.37 -13.37
CA ILE A 58 9.67 17.00 -12.13
C ILE A 58 8.94 18.31 -11.88
N GLU A 59 8.77 19.13 -12.91
CA GLU A 59 8.02 20.39 -12.81
C GLU A 59 6.54 20.18 -12.50
N THR A 60 5.92 19.14 -13.06
CA THR A 60 4.47 18.89 -12.92
C THR A 60 4.13 18.16 -11.62
N TYR A 61 4.91 17.13 -11.26
CA TYR A 61 4.58 16.22 -10.19
C TYR A 61 5.59 16.19 -9.04
N GLY A 62 6.78 16.75 -9.24
CA GLY A 62 7.90 16.69 -8.30
C GLY A 62 8.77 15.43 -8.45
N ALA A 63 10.05 15.55 -8.05
CA ALA A 63 11.02 14.46 -8.15
C ALA A 63 10.62 13.22 -7.34
N ASP A 64 10.07 13.42 -6.14
CA ASP A 64 9.65 12.32 -5.26
C ASP A 64 8.52 11.48 -5.87
N THR A 65 7.60 12.11 -6.60
CA THR A 65 6.55 11.40 -7.31
C THR A 65 7.13 10.51 -8.40
N ALA A 66 8.07 11.03 -9.19
CA ALA A 66 8.74 10.27 -10.24
C ALA A 66 9.51 9.07 -9.64
N ARG A 67 10.26 9.29 -8.55
CA ARG A 67 11.01 8.25 -7.84
C ARG A 67 10.08 7.16 -7.31
N LEU A 68 9.02 7.54 -6.60
CA LEU A 68 8.06 6.61 -6.02
C LEU A 68 7.37 5.77 -7.10
N PHE A 69 6.93 6.40 -8.21
CA PHE A 69 6.33 5.69 -9.32
C PHE A 69 7.28 4.66 -9.91
N MET A 70 8.52 5.04 -10.21
CA MET A 70 9.51 4.13 -10.79
C MET A 70 9.85 2.94 -9.90
N LEU A 71 9.76 3.10 -8.58
CA LEU A 71 10.03 2.03 -7.61
C LEU A 71 8.82 1.16 -7.30
N SER A 72 7.60 1.66 -7.57
CA SER A 72 6.34 0.99 -7.21
C SER A 72 5.81 0.03 -8.25
N ASP A 73 6.08 0.30 -9.54
CA ASP A 73 5.39 -0.40 -10.64
C ASP A 73 5.85 -1.84 -10.81
N SER A 74 7.15 -2.06 -10.93
CA SER A 74 7.68 -3.38 -11.29
C SER A 74 8.98 -3.69 -10.55
N PRO A 75 9.28 -4.98 -10.32
CA PRO A 75 10.60 -5.38 -9.85
C PRO A 75 11.70 -4.90 -10.81
N PRO A 76 12.92 -4.60 -10.32
CA PRO A 76 14.03 -4.05 -11.13
C PRO A 76 14.40 -4.89 -12.35
N GLU A 77 14.12 -6.19 -12.31
CA GLU A 77 14.43 -7.14 -13.39
C GLU A 77 13.46 -7.08 -14.57
N ARG A 78 12.31 -6.43 -14.37
CA ARG A 78 11.27 -6.32 -15.40
C ARG A 78 11.28 -4.96 -16.08
N ASP A 79 10.77 -4.94 -17.30
CA ASP A 79 10.47 -3.69 -17.98
C ASP A 79 9.26 -3.03 -17.31
N MET A 80 9.33 -1.71 -17.20
CA MET A 80 8.30 -0.86 -16.61
C MET A 80 7.69 -0.01 -17.72
N GLU A 81 6.38 0.05 -17.78
CA GLU A 81 5.66 0.96 -18.67
C GLU A 81 5.44 2.31 -17.97
N TRP A 82 5.85 3.39 -18.62
CA TRP A 82 5.50 4.73 -18.18
C TRP A 82 4.05 5.04 -18.50
N THR A 83 3.24 5.33 -17.48
CA THR A 83 1.84 5.72 -17.63
C THR A 83 1.54 6.97 -16.81
N GLU A 84 0.80 7.92 -17.38
CA GLU A 84 0.34 9.12 -16.66
C GLU A 84 -0.50 8.75 -15.42
N ALA A 85 -1.41 7.78 -15.56
CA ALA A 85 -2.25 7.32 -14.45
C ALA A 85 -1.44 6.76 -13.27
N GLY A 86 -0.31 6.08 -13.55
CA GLY A 86 0.60 5.58 -12.52
C GLY A 86 1.32 6.71 -11.78
N VAL A 87 1.84 7.69 -12.51
CA VAL A 87 2.47 8.89 -11.92
C VAL A 87 1.48 9.68 -11.08
N GLU A 88 0.26 9.91 -11.59
CA GLU A 88 -0.80 10.56 -10.82
C GLU A 88 -1.18 9.77 -9.57
N GLY A 89 -1.19 8.43 -9.65
CA GLY A 89 -1.42 7.55 -8.51
C GLY A 89 -0.38 7.77 -7.41
N ALA A 90 0.90 7.80 -7.77
CA ALA A 90 1.99 8.10 -6.85
C ALA A 90 1.87 9.51 -6.24
N SER A 91 1.55 10.53 -7.07
CA SER A 91 1.31 11.90 -6.60
C SER A 91 0.16 11.97 -5.58
N ARG A 92 -0.97 11.32 -5.87
CA ARG A 92 -2.11 11.26 -4.95
C ARG A 92 -1.74 10.60 -3.62
N PHE A 93 -0.91 9.57 -3.66
CA PHE A 93 -0.45 8.88 -2.45
C PHE A 93 0.44 9.78 -1.59
N LEU A 94 1.44 10.45 -2.16
CA LEU A 94 2.29 11.40 -1.43
C LEU A 94 1.46 12.55 -0.83
N LYS A 95 0.51 13.11 -1.59
CA LYS A 95 -0.43 14.13 -1.09
C LYS A 95 -1.32 13.61 0.04
N ARG A 96 -1.70 12.32 0.01
CA ARG A 96 -2.44 11.69 1.12
C ARG A 96 -1.57 11.63 2.38
N ILE A 97 -0.31 11.17 2.27
CA ILE A 97 0.63 11.10 3.40
C ILE A 97 0.83 12.49 4.00
N TYR A 98 1.08 13.49 3.17
CA TYR A 98 1.25 14.87 3.63
C TYR A 98 0.04 15.36 4.44
N ARG A 99 -1.18 15.13 3.95
CA ARG A 99 -2.41 15.50 4.68
C ARG A 99 -2.59 14.74 5.99
N MET A 100 -2.19 13.47 6.04
CA MET A 100 -2.24 12.68 7.28
C MET A 100 -1.30 13.27 8.34
N ALA A 101 -0.11 13.67 7.94
CA ALA A 101 0.88 14.26 8.85
C ALA A 101 0.51 15.70 9.29
N ALA A 102 -0.20 16.44 8.45
CA ALA A 102 -0.66 17.80 8.73
C ALA A 102 -1.87 17.86 9.70
N ASP A 103 -2.33 16.73 10.24
CA ASP A 103 -3.42 16.68 11.22
C ASP A 103 -2.98 17.34 12.53
N PRO A 104 -3.61 18.47 12.95
CA PRO A 104 -3.20 19.19 14.15
C PRO A 104 -3.30 18.38 15.44
N SER A 105 -4.17 17.36 15.48
CA SER A 105 -4.33 16.48 16.64
C SER A 105 -3.06 15.69 16.97
N LEU A 106 -2.20 15.46 15.99
CA LEU A 106 -0.94 14.76 16.19
C LEU A 106 0.06 15.56 17.04
N SER A 107 -0.02 16.89 17.07
CA SER A 107 0.85 17.75 17.89
C SER A 107 0.56 17.64 19.38
N THR A 108 -0.66 17.22 19.75
CA THR A 108 -1.10 17.03 21.14
C THR A 108 -1.11 15.57 21.58
N ALA A 109 -0.61 14.68 20.72
CA ALA A 109 -0.56 13.26 20.99
C ALA A 109 0.26 12.94 22.24
N GLY A 110 -0.24 12.04 23.08
CA GLY A 110 0.50 11.49 24.21
C GLY A 110 1.69 10.65 23.74
N THR A 111 2.52 10.26 24.69
CA THR A 111 3.70 9.38 24.41
C THR A 111 3.43 7.90 24.73
N GLN A 112 2.34 7.61 25.43
CA GLN A 112 2.01 6.24 25.81
C GLN A 112 1.24 5.56 24.68
N LEU A 113 1.84 4.53 24.11
CA LEU A 113 1.22 3.72 23.07
C LEU A 113 0.24 2.71 23.68
N PRO A 114 -0.89 2.44 23.03
CA PRO A 114 -1.85 1.43 23.49
C PRO A 114 -1.39 0.01 23.13
N ASP A 115 -1.70 -0.94 24.01
CA ASP A 115 -1.39 -2.35 23.83
C ASP A 115 -2.50 -3.12 23.06
N SER A 116 -3.69 -2.55 22.96
CA SER A 116 -4.86 -3.22 22.38
C SER A 116 -5.81 -2.24 21.66
N GLY A 117 -6.84 -2.78 21.04
CA GLY A 117 -7.79 -2.01 20.24
C GLY A 117 -7.17 -1.49 18.94
N ALA A 118 -7.87 -0.60 18.24
CA ALA A 118 -7.44 -0.08 16.95
C ALA A 118 -6.07 0.60 17.00
N GLY A 119 -5.76 1.30 18.10
CA GLY A 119 -4.45 1.91 18.31
C GLY A 119 -3.33 0.87 18.50
N GLY A 120 -3.56 -0.17 19.31
CA GLY A 120 -2.62 -1.29 19.49
C GLY A 120 -2.39 -2.06 18.20
N ASP A 121 -3.44 -2.27 17.41
CA ASP A 121 -3.34 -2.92 16.10
C ASP A 121 -2.50 -2.09 15.13
N LEU A 122 -2.63 -0.75 15.16
CA LEU A 122 -1.79 0.15 14.36
C LEU A 122 -0.31 0.07 14.80
N VAL A 123 -0.02 0.04 16.10
CA VAL A 123 1.36 -0.10 16.60
C VAL A 123 1.97 -1.40 16.08
N ARG A 124 1.27 -2.52 16.18
CA ARG A 124 1.71 -3.80 15.61
C ARG A 124 1.88 -3.74 14.09
N ALA A 125 0.95 -3.09 13.37
CA ALA A 125 1.06 -2.90 11.93
C ALA A 125 2.29 -2.07 11.54
N ALA A 126 2.65 -1.06 12.32
CA ALA A 126 3.86 -0.27 12.10
C ALA A 126 5.14 -1.12 12.27
N HIS A 127 5.23 -1.93 13.33
CA HIS A 127 6.37 -2.83 13.52
C HIS A 127 6.48 -3.89 12.42
N ARG A 128 5.35 -4.47 11.97
CA ARG A 128 5.32 -5.38 10.81
C ARG A 128 5.76 -4.69 9.52
N ALA A 129 5.37 -3.44 9.31
CA ALA A 129 5.81 -2.67 8.14
C ALA A 129 7.32 -2.40 8.17
N ILE A 130 7.91 -2.10 9.35
CA ILE A 130 9.36 -1.95 9.51
C ILE A 130 10.08 -3.24 9.11
N ASP A 131 9.68 -4.37 9.66
CA ASP A 131 10.32 -5.66 9.40
C ASP A 131 10.22 -6.05 7.92
N ALA A 132 8.99 -6.05 7.37
CA ALA A 132 8.75 -6.43 5.98
C ALA A 132 9.46 -5.49 5.00
N MET A 133 9.45 -4.17 5.24
CA MET A 133 10.09 -3.21 4.36
C MET A 133 11.61 -3.29 4.42
N THR A 134 12.20 -3.56 5.59
CA THR A 134 13.64 -3.83 5.73
C THR A 134 14.05 -5.01 4.85
N ALA A 135 13.36 -6.13 4.98
CA ALA A 135 13.62 -7.33 4.18
C ALA A 135 13.37 -7.11 2.67
N ASP A 136 12.37 -6.31 2.31
CA ASP A 136 12.06 -6.02 0.91
C ASP A 136 13.11 -5.10 0.26
N ILE A 137 13.61 -4.08 0.97
CA ILE A 137 14.68 -3.20 0.48
C ILE A 137 15.99 -3.96 0.35
N GLU A 138 16.40 -4.75 1.33
CA GLU A 138 17.62 -5.57 1.29
C GLU A 138 17.60 -6.56 0.12
N ALA A 139 16.42 -7.07 -0.23
CA ALA A 139 16.23 -7.98 -1.37
C ALA A 139 15.93 -7.25 -2.69
N PHE A 140 16.05 -5.93 -2.78
CA PHE A 140 15.74 -5.12 -3.95
C PHE A 140 14.30 -5.28 -4.48
N ARG A 141 13.35 -5.63 -3.61
CA ARG A 141 11.92 -5.77 -3.93
C ARG A 141 11.16 -4.46 -3.68
N PHE A 142 11.60 -3.36 -4.32
CA PHE A 142 11.08 -2.02 -4.06
C PHE A 142 9.57 -1.89 -4.26
N ASN A 143 8.99 -2.57 -5.23
CA ASN A 143 7.54 -2.57 -5.44
C ASN A 143 6.77 -3.17 -4.25
N LYS A 144 7.34 -4.18 -3.58
CA LYS A 144 6.76 -4.72 -2.34
C LYS A 144 6.96 -3.74 -1.18
N ALA A 145 8.14 -3.13 -1.06
CA ALA A 145 8.40 -2.10 -0.07
C ALA A 145 7.38 -0.95 -0.18
N VAL A 146 7.08 -0.48 -1.39
CA VAL A 146 6.01 0.52 -1.60
C VAL A 146 4.64 0.00 -1.18
N ALA A 147 4.31 -1.27 -1.43
CA ALA A 147 3.05 -1.85 -0.99
C ALA A 147 2.92 -1.86 0.56
N GLN A 148 4.01 -2.04 1.30
CA GLN A 148 4.00 -1.89 2.77
C GLN A 148 3.63 -0.47 3.21
N LEU A 149 4.11 0.56 2.50
CA LEU A 149 3.73 1.94 2.80
C LEU A 149 2.23 2.18 2.62
N TYR A 150 1.64 1.64 1.53
CA TYR A 150 0.19 1.72 1.34
C TYR A 150 -0.59 1.01 2.45
N THR A 151 -0.13 -0.17 2.84
CA THR A 151 -0.75 -0.96 3.92
C THR A 151 -0.72 -0.20 5.24
N LEU A 152 0.45 0.36 5.62
CA LEU A 152 0.59 1.15 6.84
C LEU A 152 -0.25 2.43 6.79
N ALA A 153 -0.25 3.15 5.65
CA ALA A 153 -1.08 4.34 5.47
C ALA A 153 -2.59 4.04 5.59
N ASN A 154 -3.03 2.86 5.17
CA ASN A 154 -4.42 2.43 5.37
C ASN A 154 -4.69 2.15 6.85
N ALA A 155 -3.81 1.42 7.54
CA ALA A 155 -3.95 1.13 8.97
C ALA A 155 -4.02 2.41 9.82
N ILE A 156 -3.22 3.44 9.51
CA ILE A 156 -3.31 4.74 10.16
C ILE A 156 -4.71 5.36 9.97
N GLY A 157 -5.29 5.22 8.78
CA GLY A 157 -6.63 5.76 8.46
C GLY A 157 -7.79 5.05 9.16
N GLU A 158 -7.59 3.83 9.68
CA GLU A 158 -8.61 3.08 10.41
C GLU A 158 -8.74 3.56 11.87
N VAL A 159 -7.69 4.13 12.46
CA VAL A 159 -7.72 4.65 13.82
C VAL A 159 -8.38 6.03 13.82
N ARG A 160 -9.65 6.08 14.25
CA ARG A 160 -10.47 7.30 14.26
C ARG A 160 -10.75 7.83 15.66
N GLY A 161 -10.25 7.16 16.70
CA GLY A 161 -10.38 7.59 18.08
C GLY A 161 -9.65 8.91 18.34
N GLU A 162 -10.18 9.69 19.28
CA GLU A 162 -9.60 10.97 19.74
C GLU A 162 -9.00 10.86 21.15
N GLU A 163 -9.01 9.66 21.72
CA GLU A 163 -8.36 9.41 23.00
C GLU A 163 -6.84 9.64 22.89
N PRO A 164 -6.18 10.11 23.94
CA PRO A 164 -4.74 10.38 23.90
C PRO A 164 -3.89 9.21 23.43
N SER A 165 -4.27 7.98 23.75
CA SER A 165 -3.60 6.76 23.30
C SER A 165 -3.78 6.48 21.81
N ASP A 166 -4.98 6.76 21.23
CA ASP A 166 -5.23 6.62 19.80
C ASP A 166 -4.43 7.67 19.01
N LEU A 167 -4.38 8.90 19.51
CA LEU A 167 -3.56 9.96 18.93
C LEU A 167 -2.08 9.62 18.98
N ALA A 168 -1.59 9.05 20.10
CA ALA A 168 -0.21 8.56 20.23
C ALA A 168 0.10 7.46 19.21
N ALA A 169 -0.80 6.48 19.03
CA ALA A 169 -0.64 5.44 18.05
C ALA A 169 -0.62 6.00 16.61
N ARG A 170 -1.53 6.94 16.28
CA ARG A 170 -1.53 7.62 14.98
C ARG A 170 -0.24 8.39 14.74
N ARG A 171 0.25 9.14 15.74
CA ARG A 171 1.52 9.86 15.67
C ARG A 171 2.68 8.90 15.40
N PHE A 172 2.77 7.82 16.16
CA PHE A 172 3.78 6.77 15.97
C PHE A 172 3.70 6.13 14.57
N GLY A 173 2.48 5.81 14.13
CA GLY A 173 2.26 5.26 12.78
C GLY A 173 2.70 6.20 11.66
N VAL A 174 2.38 7.50 11.77
CA VAL A 174 2.79 8.52 10.80
C VAL A 174 4.32 8.69 10.81
N GLU A 175 4.95 8.84 11.96
CA GLU A 175 6.42 8.97 12.04
C GLU A 175 7.13 7.74 11.48
N THR A 176 6.61 6.54 11.76
CA THR A 176 7.12 5.30 11.17
C THR A 176 6.97 5.31 9.65
N LEU A 177 5.79 5.68 9.14
CA LEU A 177 5.52 5.77 7.70
C LEU A 177 6.50 6.72 7.00
N ILE A 178 6.80 7.88 7.61
CA ILE A 178 7.71 8.88 7.05
C ILE A 178 9.15 8.37 7.02
N ARG A 179 9.61 7.72 8.11
CA ARG A 179 10.94 7.10 8.16
C ARG A 179 11.11 6.02 7.10
N LEU A 180 10.09 5.20 6.90
CA LEU A 180 10.08 4.16 5.87
C LEU A 180 9.99 4.73 4.45
N LEU A 181 9.29 5.85 4.26
CA LEU A 181 9.16 6.54 2.98
C LEU A 181 10.46 7.20 2.52
N TYR A 182 11.29 7.64 3.46
CA TYR A 182 12.47 8.47 3.21
C TYR A 182 13.38 7.97 2.08
N PRO A 183 13.80 6.70 2.01
CA PRO A 183 14.68 6.24 0.92
C PRO A 183 14.06 6.36 -0.48
N LEU A 184 12.74 6.39 -0.56
CA LEU A 184 11.98 6.38 -1.81
C LEU A 184 11.57 7.78 -2.24
N ALA A 185 11.20 8.64 -1.30
CA ALA A 185 10.73 10.01 -1.51
C ALA A 185 11.30 10.95 -0.42
N PRO A 186 12.60 11.30 -0.51
CA PRO A 186 13.32 11.96 0.57
C PRO A 186 12.86 13.40 0.84
N HIS A 187 12.50 14.19 -0.18
CA HIS A 187 12.19 15.60 0.02
C HIS A 187 10.89 15.79 0.81
N ILE A 188 9.84 15.09 0.42
CA ILE A 188 8.55 15.16 1.14
C ILE A 188 8.67 14.54 2.53
N ALA A 189 9.49 13.51 2.71
CA ALA A 189 9.70 12.89 4.00
C ALA A 189 10.40 13.84 4.99
N GLU A 190 11.46 14.56 4.57
CA GLU A 190 12.13 15.58 5.38
C GLU A 190 11.19 16.74 5.72
N GLU A 191 10.46 17.26 4.76
CA GLU A 191 9.48 18.34 4.96
C GLU A 191 8.44 17.96 6.02
N ILE A 192 7.89 16.75 5.94
CA ILE A 192 6.91 16.28 6.92
C ILE A 192 7.58 16.06 8.28
N TRP A 193 8.80 15.53 8.32
CA TRP A 193 9.54 15.28 9.55
C TRP A 193 9.79 16.57 10.34
N GLU A 194 10.18 17.64 9.65
CA GLU A 194 10.32 18.98 10.23
C GLU A 194 8.97 19.51 10.74
N GLN A 195 7.90 19.39 9.96
CA GLN A 195 6.54 19.83 10.36
C GLN A 195 6.01 19.08 11.58
N LEU A 196 6.42 17.82 11.78
CA LEU A 196 6.11 17.06 12.99
C LEU A 196 6.90 17.53 14.22
N GLY A 197 7.80 18.51 14.08
CA GLY A 197 8.53 19.16 15.17
C GLY A 197 9.88 18.53 15.51
N HIS A 198 10.42 17.69 14.65
CA HIS A 198 11.75 17.11 14.84
C HIS A 198 12.85 18.11 14.46
N ALA A 199 13.82 18.31 15.35
CA ALA A 199 14.90 19.26 15.14
C ALA A 199 16.09 18.68 14.35
N VAL A 200 16.21 17.36 14.32
CA VAL A 200 17.27 16.63 13.59
C VAL A 200 16.71 16.19 12.24
N MET A 201 17.48 16.33 11.17
CA MET A 201 17.07 15.86 9.85
C MET A 201 16.80 14.35 9.88
N LEU A 202 15.82 13.90 9.15
CA LEU A 202 15.50 12.48 9.04
C LEU A 202 16.67 11.67 8.47
N ALA A 203 17.44 12.29 7.57
CA ALA A 203 18.69 11.73 7.02
C ALA A 203 19.72 11.33 8.09
N ASP A 204 19.73 12.02 9.22
CA ASP A 204 20.69 11.79 10.31
C ASP A 204 20.14 10.83 11.39
N THR A 205 18.96 10.27 11.17
CA THR A 205 18.35 9.28 12.07
C THR A 205 18.64 7.85 11.63
N ASP A 206 18.72 6.94 12.61
CA ASP A 206 18.86 5.52 12.32
C ASP A 206 17.59 4.96 11.62
N TRP A 207 17.79 3.93 10.78
CA TRP A 207 16.69 3.14 10.27
C TRP A 207 15.87 2.53 11.42
N PRO A 208 14.52 2.58 11.38
CA PRO A 208 13.69 2.06 12.47
C PRO A 208 13.87 0.54 12.62
N LYS A 209 13.84 0.08 13.86
CA LYS A 209 13.91 -1.35 14.19
C LYS A 209 12.57 -1.85 14.67
N ALA A 210 12.13 -3.00 14.14
CA ALA A 210 10.94 -3.66 14.63
C ALA A 210 11.19 -4.26 16.02
N ASP A 211 10.21 -4.13 16.89
CA ASP A 211 10.20 -4.87 18.15
C ASP A 211 9.74 -6.31 17.87
N PRO A 212 10.55 -7.34 18.20
CA PRO A 212 10.19 -8.72 17.95
C PRO A 212 8.89 -9.16 18.65
N ASP A 213 8.60 -8.60 19.83
CA ASP A 213 7.38 -8.93 20.57
C ASP A 213 6.12 -8.43 19.85
N MET A 214 6.25 -7.34 19.07
CA MET A 214 5.16 -6.80 18.24
C MET A 214 4.96 -7.54 16.91
N LEU A 215 5.89 -8.42 16.54
CA LEU A 215 5.78 -9.25 15.32
C LEU A 215 5.06 -10.57 15.56
N THR A 216 4.92 -10.97 16.82
CA THR A 216 4.17 -12.18 17.15
C THR A 216 2.67 -11.96 16.86
N GLU A 217 2.09 -12.86 16.09
CA GLU A 217 0.64 -12.84 15.87
C GLU A 217 -0.03 -13.49 17.08
N ASP A 218 -0.69 -12.67 17.90
CA ASP A 218 -1.52 -13.19 19.01
C ASP A 218 -2.80 -13.84 18.50
N SER A 219 -3.22 -13.53 17.27
CA SER A 219 -4.42 -14.07 16.64
C SER A 219 -4.24 -14.30 15.13
N VAL A 220 -4.99 -15.24 14.60
CA VAL A 220 -5.03 -15.61 13.18
C VAL A 220 -6.48 -15.59 12.68
N GLU A 221 -6.68 -15.02 11.49
CA GLU A 221 -7.95 -15.06 10.78
C GLU A 221 -8.14 -16.43 10.13
N ILE A 222 -9.17 -17.18 10.60
CA ILE A 222 -9.45 -18.53 10.13
C ILE A 222 -10.76 -18.55 9.36
N GLY A 223 -10.71 -18.99 8.10
CA GLY A 223 -11.91 -19.19 7.29
C GLY A 223 -12.80 -20.30 7.85
N VAL A 224 -14.10 -20.00 8.01
CA VAL A 224 -15.10 -20.97 8.43
C VAL A 224 -15.92 -21.42 7.23
N GLN A 225 -15.86 -22.70 6.94
CA GLN A 225 -16.61 -23.35 5.88
C GLN A 225 -17.82 -24.09 6.42
N VAL A 226 -18.88 -24.17 5.61
CA VAL A 226 -19.97 -25.11 5.81
C VAL A 226 -20.08 -26.01 4.58
N ASN A 227 -19.93 -27.30 4.77
CA ASN A 227 -19.88 -28.30 3.69
C ASN A 227 -18.86 -27.91 2.58
N GLY A 228 -17.65 -27.44 2.98
CA GLY A 228 -16.56 -27.07 2.08
C GLY A 228 -16.68 -25.69 1.41
N LYS A 229 -17.75 -24.91 1.65
CA LYS A 229 -17.92 -23.55 1.12
C LYS A 229 -17.68 -22.52 2.21
N LEU A 230 -16.80 -21.54 1.96
CA LEU A 230 -16.51 -20.44 2.87
C LEU A 230 -17.81 -19.66 3.16
N ARG A 231 -18.10 -19.46 4.45
CA ARG A 231 -19.30 -18.76 4.93
C ARG A 231 -18.99 -17.58 5.84
N ASP A 232 -17.86 -17.65 6.53
CA ASP A 232 -17.44 -16.62 7.46
C ASP A 232 -15.94 -16.68 7.72
N THR A 233 -15.42 -15.74 8.49
CA THR A 233 -14.05 -15.71 9.00
C THR A 233 -14.11 -15.38 10.49
N VAL A 234 -13.30 -16.04 11.30
CA VAL A 234 -13.19 -15.79 12.74
C VAL A 234 -11.75 -15.52 13.11
N SER A 235 -11.52 -14.55 13.99
CA SER A 235 -10.21 -14.28 14.57
C SER A 235 -10.04 -15.14 15.82
N LEU A 236 -8.96 -15.91 15.87
CA LEU A 236 -8.66 -16.83 16.99
C LEU A 236 -7.21 -16.64 17.43
N PRO A 237 -6.89 -16.82 18.72
CA PRO A 237 -5.50 -16.92 19.15
C PRO A 237 -4.73 -17.94 18.31
N VAL A 238 -3.47 -17.64 18.02
CA VAL A 238 -2.58 -18.61 17.35
C VAL A 238 -2.53 -19.87 18.19
N ASP A 239 -2.63 -21.03 17.53
CA ASP A 239 -2.69 -22.33 18.17
C ASP A 239 -3.87 -22.55 19.13
N ALA A 240 -4.96 -21.77 18.98
CA ALA A 240 -6.19 -21.96 19.74
C ALA A 240 -6.58 -23.44 19.79
N ASP A 241 -7.01 -23.89 20.95
CA ASP A 241 -7.46 -25.28 21.11
C ASP A 241 -8.73 -25.54 20.27
N GLU A 242 -8.98 -26.81 20.01
CA GLU A 242 -10.09 -27.24 19.15
C GLU A 242 -11.45 -26.81 19.73
N TYR A 243 -11.58 -26.73 21.05
CA TYR A 243 -12.84 -26.34 21.70
C TYR A 243 -13.13 -24.87 21.44
N VAL A 244 -12.14 -23.97 21.63
CA VAL A 244 -12.26 -22.54 21.38
C VAL A 244 -12.55 -22.27 19.88
N ALA A 245 -11.81 -22.93 18.99
CA ALA A 245 -12.00 -22.81 17.56
C ALA A 245 -13.40 -23.24 17.10
N ARG A 246 -13.87 -24.35 17.63
CA ARG A 246 -15.22 -24.89 17.38
C ARG A 246 -16.30 -23.94 17.89
N ALA A 247 -16.17 -23.44 19.12
CA ALA A 247 -17.14 -22.50 19.70
C ALA A 247 -17.26 -21.21 18.89
N ALA A 248 -16.14 -20.62 18.52
CA ALA A 248 -16.10 -19.40 17.71
C ALA A 248 -16.72 -19.62 16.32
N ALA A 249 -16.41 -20.73 15.66
CA ALA A 249 -16.99 -21.03 14.35
C ALA A 249 -18.52 -21.21 14.40
N LEU A 250 -19.04 -21.88 15.42
CA LEU A 250 -20.48 -22.08 15.59
C LEU A 250 -21.22 -20.80 16.00
N ALA A 251 -20.52 -19.86 16.66
CA ALA A 251 -21.06 -18.54 17.05
C ALA A 251 -20.99 -17.52 15.91
N SER A 252 -20.29 -17.81 14.80
CA SER A 252 -20.16 -16.85 13.69
C SER A 252 -21.47 -16.65 12.94
N ALA A 253 -21.75 -15.40 12.57
CA ALA A 253 -23.03 -15.02 11.95
C ALA A 253 -23.31 -15.76 10.64
N GLY A 254 -22.29 -15.99 9.83
CA GLY A 254 -22.39 -16.71 8.55
C GLY A 254 -22.77 -18.17 8.74
N VAL A 255 -22.24 -18.84 9.78
CA VAL A 255 -22.56 -20.22 10.11
C VAL A 255 -23.96 -20.34 10.71
N ILE A 256 -24.31 -19.47 11.68
CA ILE A 256 -25.67 -19.45 12.30
C ILE A 256 -26.74 -19.30 11.23
N ARG A 257 -26.57 -18.35 10.30
CA ARG A 257 -27.51 -18.12 9.19
C ARG A 257 -27.67 -19.36 8.29
N TYR A 258 -26.59 -20.10 8.07
CA TYR A 258 -26.64 -21.29 7.23
C TYR A 258 -27.25 -22.51 7.96
N LEU A 259 -26.98 -22.65 9.26
CA LEU A 259 -27.47 -23.75 10.05
C LEU A 259 -29.01 -23.73 10.25
N GLU A 260 -29.63 -22.53 10.28
CA GLU A 260 -31.07 -22.36 10.48
C GLU A 260 -31.63 -23.17 11.64
N GLY A 261 -30.86 -23.26 12.74
CA GLY A 261 -31.20 -24.02 13.93
C GLY A 261 -30.89 -25.53 13.88
N ARG A 262 -30.29 -26.03 12.79
CA ARG A 262 -29.85 -27.43 12.69
C ARG A 262 -28.56 -27.63 13.46
N GLU A 263 -28.40 -28.77 14.09
CA GLU A 263 -27.12 -29.13 14.71
C GLU A 263 -26.13 -29.68 13.69
N PRO A 264 -24.85 -29.29 13.78
CA PRO A 264 -23.81 -29.82 12.91
C PRO A 264 -23.50 -31.27 13.24
N LYS A 265 -23.35 -32.13 12.23
CA LYS A 265 -22.92 -33.52 12.39
C LYS A 265 -21.47 -33.62 12.87
N LYS A 266 -20.63 -32.73 12.38
CA LYS A 266 -19.20 -32.71 12.69
C LYS A 266 -18.62 -31.34 12.47
N VAL A 267 -17.66 -30.94 13.30
CA VAL A 267 -16.81 -29.76 13.07
C VAL A 267 -15.37 -30.24 12.98
N ILE A 268 -14.71 -29.93 11.86
CA ILE A 268 -13.33 -30.31 11.59
C ILE A 268 -12.50 -29.05 11.72
N VAL A 269 -11.55 -29.01 12.65
CA VAL A 269 -10.64 -27.90 12.90
C VAL A 269 -9.26 -28.26 12.37
N VAL A 270 -8.73 -27.46 11.47
CA VAL A 270 -7.31 -27.49 11.07
C VAL A 270 -6.68 -26.23 11.65
N ARG A 271 -5.86 -26.39 12.68
CA ARG A 271 -5.26 -25.28 13.45
C ARG A 271 -4.64 -24.23 12.54
N ASN A 272 -4.88 -22.97 12.87
CA ASN A 272 -4.38 -21.78 12.17
C ASN A 272 -4.69 -21.74 10.66
N ARG A 273 -5.61 -22.54 10.17
CA ARG A 273 -5.84 -22.64 8.73
C ARG A 273 -7.32 -22.59 8.31
N ILE A 274 -8.14 -23.47 8.82
CA ILE A 274 -9.54 -23.57 8.39
C ILE A 274 -10.39 -24.36 9.39
N ILE A 275 -11.66 -23.97 9.50
CA ILE A 275 -12.67 -24.74 10.24
C ILE A 275 -13.78 -25.13 9.26
N ASN A 276 -14.15 -26.40 9.20
CA ASN A 276 -15.23 -26.88 8.35
C ASN A 276 -16.35 -27.50 9.17
N VAL A 277 -17.52 -26.89 9.11
CA VAL A 277 -18.75 -27.36 9.74
C VAL A 277 -19.50 -28.26 8.75
N VAL A 278 -19.74 -29.48 9.11
CA VAL A 278 -20.47 -30.48 8.28
C VAL A 278 -21.89 -30.64 8.84
N VAL A 279 -22.88 -30.47 7.98
CA VAL A 279 -24.32 -30.52 8.31
C VAL A 279 -24.97 -31.73 7.69
#